data_7bb0686596184a4648504d58f4e13776
#
_entry.id   7bb0686596184a4648504d58f4e13776
#
_cell.length_a   1.000
_cell.length_b   1.000
_cell.length_c   1.000
_cell.angle_alpha   90.00
_cell.angle_beta   90.00
_cell.angle_gamma   90.00
#
_symmetry.space_group_name_H-M   'P 1'
#
loop_
_entity.id
_entity.type
_entity.pdbx_description
1 polymer ?
#
loop_
_entity_poly.entity_id
_entity_poly.type
_entity_poly.pdbx_seq_one_letter_code
_entity_poly.pdbx_strand_id
1 'polypeptide(L)'
;MADITAVSAVYFDKVKTRLRMRSTSLDDEIESHIVACREDMLRLGINAETAADENNMIVLAAIRAYTLWQFSSEMEIAERSRRDYRDMVDDLRKHAGYGDAG
;
A
#
# COMPACT_ATOMS: atom_id res chain seq x y z
N MET A 1 -14.99 11.38 5.80
CA MET A 1 -14.09 11.03 4.69
C MET A 1 -12.75 10.58 5.26
N ALA A 2 -12.20 9.50 4.75
CA ALA A 2 -10.94 8.98 5.26
C ALA A 2 -9.77 9.86 4.86
N ASP A 3 -8.86 10.08 5.80
CA ASP A 3 -7.65 10.85 5.56
C ASP A 3 -6.53 9.88 5.16
N ILE A 4 -6.18 9.86 3.87
CA ILE A 4 -5.16 8.96 3.37
C ILE A 4 -3.75 9.30 3.86
N THR A 5 -3.55 10.49 4.39
CA THR A 5 -2.25 10.91 4.92
C THR A 5 -2.04 10.49 6.38
N ALA A 6 -3.10 10.04 7.05
CA ALA A 6 -3.03 9.64 8.45
C ALA A 6 -2.64 8.16 8.55
N VAL A 7 -1.43 7.90 9.03
CA VAL A 7 -0.90 6.54 9.22
C VAL A 7 -0.70 6.33 10.71
N SER A 8 -1.40 5.34 11.30
CA SER A 8 -1.22 5.06 12.71
C SER A 8 0.14 4.41 12.97
N ALA A 9 0.65 4.58 14.20
CA ALA A 9 1.92 3.97 14.58
C ALA A 9 1.85 2.45 14.48
N VAL A 10 0.71 1.87 14.84
CA VAL A 10 0.49 0.43 14.77
C VAL A 10 0.55 -0.05 13.33
N TYR A 11 -0.07 0.68 12.42
CA TYR A 11 -0.07 0.31 10.99
C TYR A 11 1.33 0.47 10.39
N PHE A 12 2.02 1.54 10.73
CA PHE A 12 3.40 1.75 10.30
C PHE A 12 4.28 0.57 10.71
N ASP A 13 4.15 0.12 11.97
CA ASP A 13 4.91 -1.02 12.47
C ASP A 13 4.56 -2.31 11.70
N LYS A 14 3.29 -2.51 11.36
CA LYS A 14 2.90 -3.67 10.57
C LYS A 14 3.56 -3.67 9.20
N VAL A 15 3.56 -2.53 8.52
CA VAL A 15 4.21 -2.40 7.21
C VAL A 15 5.70 -2.66 7.34
N LYS A 16 6.33 -2.02 8.32
CA LYS A 16 7.77 -2.17 8.54
C LYS A 16 8.15 -3.61 8.82
N THR A 17 7.36 -4.30 9.64
CA THR A 17 7.58 -5.71 9.96
C THR A 17 7.46 -6.59 8.71
N ARG A 18 6.47 -6.31 7.86
CA ARG A 18 6.28 -7.04 6.62
C ARG A 18 7.44 -6.83 5.65
N LEU A 19 8.07 -5.66 5.71
CA LEU A 19 9.24 -5.36 4.91
C LEU A 19 10.53 -5.93 5.50
N ARG A 20 10.45 -6.44 6.74
CA ARG A 20 11.60 -6.99 7.49
C ARG A 20 12.70 -5.96 7.69
N MET A 21 12.31 -4.71 7.80
CA MET A 21 13.25 -3.63 8.08
C MET A 21 13.29 -3.36 9.57
N ARG A 22 14.51 -3.24 10.11
CA ARG A 22 14.70 -2.99 11.55
C ARG A 22 15.31 -1.62 11.83
N SER A 23 16.02 -1.06 10.87
CA SER A 23 16.62 0.25 11.01
C SER A 23 15.54 1.33 10.99
N THR A 24 15.78 2.43 11.72
CA THR A 24 14.88 3.59 11.70
C THR A 24 15.28 4.60 10.64
N SER A 25 16.39 4.37 9.94
CA SER A 25 16.93 5.35 8.98
C SER A 25 16.01 5.59 7.78
N LEU A 26 15.11 4.65 7.47
CA LEU A 26 14.19 4.76 6.34
C LEU A 26 12.76 4.96 6.77
N ASP A 27 12.49 5.24 8.05
CA ASP A 27 11.13 5.35 8.55
C ASP A 27 10.33 6.43 7.83
N ASP A 28 10.93 7.60 7.59
CA ASP A 28 10.24 8.67 6.89
C ASP A 28 9.90 8.28 5.45
N GLU A 29 10.81 7.57 4.79
CA GLU A 29 10.56 7.11 3.43
C GLU A 29 9.48 6.04 3.38
N ILE A 30 9.47 5.13 4.36
CA ILE A 30 8.41 4.11 4.45
C ILE A 30 7.06 4.79 4.62
N GLU A 31 6.96 5.75 5.51
CA GLU A 31 5.71 6.47 5.72
C GLU A 31 5.27 7.19 4.45
N SER A 32 6.21 7.85 3.77
CA SER A 32 5.92 8.52 2.50
C SER A 32 5.42 7.55 1.45
N HIS A 33 5.97 6.34 1.40
CA HIS A 33 5.53 5.33 0.44
C HIS A 33 4.14 4.79 0.78
N ILE A 34 3.80 4.68 2.06
CA ILE A 34 2.45 4.27 2.45
C ILE A 34 1.43 5.28 1.90
N VAL A 35 1.69 6.57 2.12
CA VAL A 35 0.80 7.63 1.65
C VAL A 35 0.77 7.66 0.12
N ALA A 36 1.93 7.56 -0.52
CA ALA A 36 2.01 7.57 -1.98
C ALA A 36 1.26 6.38 -2.58
N CYS A 37 1.33 5.22 -1.94
CA CYS A 37 0.58 4.04 -2.38
C CYS A 37 -0.92 4.29 -2.29
N ARG A 38 -1.38 4.88 -1.20
CA ARG A 38 -2.79 5.22 -1.04
C ARG A 38 -3.25 6.20 -2.12
N GLU A 39 -2.43 7.20 -2.44
CA GLU A 39 -2.73 8.14 -3.51
C GLU A 39 -2.82 7.44 -4.86
N ASP A 40 -1.91 6.50 -5.12
CA ASP A 40 -1.92 5.73 -6.36
C ASP A 40 -3.19 4.89 -6.46
N MET A 41 -3.61 4.27 -5.35
CA MET A 41 -4.87 3.51 -5.30
C MET A 41 -6.07 4.39 -5.65
N LEU A 42 -6.11 5.62 -5.12
CA LEU A 42 -7.19 6.56 -5.45
C LEU A 42 -7.19 6.87 -6.94
N ARG A 43 -6.02 7.10 -7.50
CA ARG A 43 -5.88 7.39 -8.92
C ARG A 43 -6.34 6.21 -9.78
N LEU A 44 -6.17 5.00 -9.27
CA LEU A 44 -6.57 3.78 -9.97
C LEU A 44 -8.03 3.37 -9.72
N GLY A 45 -8.79 4.20 -9.00
CA GLY A 45 -10.22 3.99 -8.83
C GLY A 45 -10.65 3.35 -7.52
N ILE A 46 -9.73 3.17 -6.58
CA ILE A 46 -10.08 2.66 -5.24
C ILE A 46 -10.49 3.85 -4.38
N ASN A 47 -11.57 3.74 -3.62
CA ASN A 47 -12.03 4.85 -2.79
C ASN A 47 -11.12 5.06 -1.58
N ALA A 48 -11.19 6.26 -1.00
CA ALA A 48 -10.32 6.65 0.10
C ALA A 48 -10.53 5.79 1.34
N GLU A 49 -11.77 5.38 1.59
CA GLU A 49 -12.08 4.56 2.76
C GLU A 49 -11.38 3.20 2.68
N THR A 50 -11.40 2.59 1.52
CA THR A 50 -10.71 1.31 1.31
C THR A 50 -9.20 1.51 1.35
N ALA A 51 -8.68 2.52 0.66
CA ALA A 51 -7.23 2.75 0.60
C ALA A 51 -6.64 3.03 1.98
N ALA A 52 -7.40 3.70 2.86
CA ALA A 52 -6.94 4.06 4.20
C ALA A 52 -7.37 3.06 5.27
N ASP A 53 -8.02 1.96 4.89
CA ASP A 53 -8.50 0.97 5.86
C ASP A 53 -7.34 0.12 6.37
N GLU A 54 -6.91 0.43 7.59
CA GLU A 54 -5.78 -0.24 8.24
C GLU A 54 -6.09 -1.68 8.65
N ASN A 55 -7.34 -2.09 8.56
CA ASN A 55 -7.76 -3.46 8.84
C ASN A 55 -7.88 -4.33 7.59
N ASN A 56 -7.72 -3.74 6.42
CA ASN A 56 -7.82 -4.47 5.16
C ASN A 56 -6.49 -5.15 4.82
N MET A 57 -6.50 -6.49 4.84
CA MET A 57 -5.28 -7.27 4.63
C MET A 57 -4.77 -7.20 3.20
N ILE A 58 -5.67 -7.03 2.24
CA ILE A 58 -5.26 -6.91 0.84
C ILE A 58 -4.55 -5.57 0.61
N VAL A 59 -5.08 -4.51 1.21
CA VAL A 59 -4.44 -3.19 1.16
C VAL A 59 -3.05 -3.25 1.80
N LEU A 60 -2.93 -3.92 2.94
CA LEU A 60 -1.62 -4.08 3.59
C LEU A 60 -0.64 -4.80 2.68
N ALA A 61 -1.07 -5.89 2.04
CA ALA A 61 -0.22 -6.63 1.11
C ALA A 61 0.16 -5.78 -0.10
N ALA A 62 -0.77 -4.99 -0.61
CA ALA A 62 -0.52 -4.09 -1.73
C ALA A 62 0.49 -3.01 -1.36
N ILE A 63 0.38 -2.45 -0.17
CA ILE A 63 1.33 -1.44 0.31
C ILE A 63 2.73 -2.05 0.44
N ARG A 64 2.81 -3.29 0.95
CA ARG A 64 4.09 -3.99 1.02
C ARG A 64 4.70 -4.16 -0.37
N ALA A 65 3.92 -4.63 -1.32
CA ALA A 65 4.40 -4.83 -2.69
C ALA A 65 4.84 -3.51 -3.32
N TYR A 66 4.06 -2.45 -3.13
CA TYR A 66 4.40 -1.12 -3.63
C TYR A 66 5.74 -0.64 -3.05
N THR A 67 5.91 -0.80 -1.74
CA THR A 67 7.13 -0.34 -1.07
C THR A 67 8.35 -1.13 -1.51
N LEU A 68 8.21 -2.45 -1.67
CA LEU A 68 9.30 -3.29 -2.19
C LEU A 68 9.68 -2.87 -3.61
N TRP A 69 8.69 -2.57 -4.43
CA TRP A 69 8.94 -2.08 -5.79
C TRP A 69 9.78 -0.79 -5.75
N GLN A 70 9.44 0.13 -4.84
CA GLN A 70 10.15 1.42 -4.76
C GLN A 70 11.55 1.29 -4.16
N PHE A 71 11.73 0.39 -3.19
CA PHE A 71 13.00 0.26 -2.48
C PHE A 71 13.99 -0.70 -3.14
N SER A 72 13.50 -1.67 -3.92
CA SER A 72 14.41 -2.71 -4.40
C SER A 72 15.38 -2.19 -5.45
N SER A 73 16.66 -2.50 -5.25
CA SER A 73 17.69 -2.23 -6.23
C SER A 73 17.82 -3.36 -7.24
N GLU A 74 17.19 -4.50 -6.97
CA GLU A 74 17.21 -5.64 -7.89
C GLU A 74 16.00 -5.56 -8.82
N MET A 75 16.30 -5.52 -10.12
CA MET A 75 15.25 -5.32 -11.13
C MET A 75 14.19 -6.44 -11.10
N GLU A 76 14.62 -7.69 -10.91
CA GLU A 76 13.66 -8.80 -10.88
C GLU A 76 12.67 -8.67 -9.72
N ILE A 77 13.17 -8.30 -8.55
CA ILE A 77 12.33 -8.13 -7.36
C ILE A 77 11.41 -6.95 -7.55
N ALA A 78 11.93 -5.84 -8.08
CA ALA A 78 11.13 -4.65 -8.34
C ALA A 78 10.02 -4.95 -9.34
N GLU A 79 10.31 -5.66 -10.42
CA GLU A 79 9.32 -6.00 -11.44
C GLU A 79 8.25 -6.95 -10.91
N ARG A 80 8.67 -7.94 -10.11
CA ARG A 80 7.72 -8.87 -9.50
C ARG A 80 6.80 -8.13 -8.54
N SER A 81 7.38 -7.27 -7.71
CA SER A 81 6.61 -6.51 -6.73
C SER A 81 5.64 -5.55 -7.41
N ARG A 82 6.04 -4.93 -8.53
CA ARG A 82 5.16 -4.07 -9.30
C ARG A 82 3.97 -4.85 -9.85
N ARG A 83 4.23 -6.06 -10.39
CA ARG A 83 3.15 -6.91 -10.90
C ARG A 83 2.22 -7.36 -9.79
N ASP A 84 2.79 -7.77 -8.66
CA ASP A 84 1.98 -8.17 -7.51
C ASP A 84 1.10 -7.04 -7.04
N TYR A 85 1.66 -5.83 -6.97
CA TYR A 85 0.90 -4.64 -6.59
C TYR A 85 -0.26 -4.40 -7.56
N ARG A 86 0.01 -4.47 -8.85
CA ARG A 86 -1.02 -4.26 -9.88
C ARG A 86 -2.14 -5.28 -9.78
N ASP A 87 -1.77 -6.54 -9.56
CA ASP A 87 -2.76 -7.61 -9.41
C ASP A 87 -3.61 -7.39 -8.17
N MET A 88 -3.00 -6.99 -7.07
CA MET A 88 -3.74 -6.71 -5.84
C MET A 88 -4.67 -5.51 -6.00
N VAL A 89 -4.21 -4.47 -6.69
CA VAL A 89 -5.06 -3.30 -6.95
C VAL A 89 -6.24 -3.67 -7.84
N ASP A 90 -6.02 -4.50 -8.85
CA ASP A 90 -7.10 -4.96 -9.71
C ASP A 90 -8.13 -5.75 -8.91
N ASP A 91 -7.67 -6.59 -7.99
CA ASP A 91 -8.55 -7.34 -7.11
C ASP A 91 -9.35 -6.41 -6.19
N LEU A 92 -8.69 -5.41 -5.62
CA LEU A 92 -9.35 -4.41 -4.78
C LEU A 92 -10.39 -3.63 -5.57
N ARG A 93 -10.09 -3.27 -6.81
CA ARG A 93 -11.03 -2.54 -7.66
C ARG A 93 -12.29 -3.34 -7.92
N LYS A 94 -12.16 -4.63 -8.12
CA LYS A 94 -13.32 -5.50 -8.33
C LYS A 94 -14.22 -5.54 -7.10
N HIS A 95 -13.63 -5.61 -5.91
CA HIS A 95 -14.38 -5.66 -4.66
C HIS A 95 -14.87 -4.28 -4.24
N ALA A 96 -14.01 -3.27 -4.33
CA ALA A 96 -14.38 -1.90 -4.00
C ALA A 96 -15.44 -1.37 -4.96
N GLY A 97 -15.39 -1.82 -6.21
CA GLY A 97 -16.39 -1.46 -7.21
C GLY A 97 -17.80 -1.82 -6.80
N TYR A 98 -17.97 -2.84 -6.00
CA TYR A 98 -19.29 -3.21 -5.49
C TYR A 98 -19.84 -2.15 -4.57
N GLY A 99 -18.99 -1.67 -3.68
CA GLY A 99 -19.39 -0.62 -2.76
C GLY A 99 -19.55 0.71 -3.46
N ASP A 100 -18.69 0.97 -4.41
CA ASP A 100 -18.65 2.25 -5.13
C ASP A 100 -19.74 2.34 -6.18
N ALA A 101 -20.12 1.19 -6.74
CA ALA A 101 -21.19 1.15 -7.72
C ALA A 101 -22.53 1.52 -7.12
N GLY A 102 -22.58 1.47 -5.80
CA GLY A 102 -23.76 1.90 -5.10
C GLY A 102 -23.84 3.40 -4.96
#